data_883b502175f4b12f1ac7ba6428bab872
#
_entry.id   883b502175f4b12f1ac7ba6428bab872
#
_cell.length_a   1.000
_cell.length_b   1.000
_cell.length_c   1.000
_cell.angle_alpha   90.00
_cell.angle_beta   90.00
_cell.angle_gamma   90.00
#
_symmetry.space_group_name_H-M   'P 1'
#
loop_
_entity.id
_entity.type
_entity.pdbx_description
1 polymer ?
#
loop_
_entity_poly.entity_id
_entity_poly.type
_entity_poly.pdbx_seq_one_letter_code
_entity_poly.pdbx_strand_id
1 'polypeptide(L)' 'MNRVTLWVYFDNKWYSHDSFTDPNALVQAVKTLCSNPDVKDFKVTPW' A
#
# COMPACT_ATOMS: atom_id res chain seq x y z
N MET A 1 -7.45 -4.66 -17.41
CA MET A 1 -6.33 -4.18 -16.62
C MET A 1 -6.36 -4.75 -15.23
N ASN A 2 -5.21 -5.05 -14.70
CA ASN A 2 -5.12 -5.64 -13.36
C ASN A 2 -5.13 -4.56 -12.31
N ARG A 3 -5.99 -4.74 -11.34
CA ARG A 3 -6.02 -3.88 -10.16
C ARG A 3 -5.34 -4.59 -9.01
N VAL A 4 -4.65 -3.85 -8.18
CA VAL A 4 -3.99 -4.40 -7.00
C VAL A 4 -4.44 -3.62 -5.78
N THR A 5 -4.37 -4.25 -4.62
CA THR A 5 -4.68 -3.61 -3.35
C THR A 5 -3.39 -3.42 -2.57
N LEU A 6 -3.18 -2.21 -2.09
CA LEU A 6 -2.04 -1.89 -1.22
C LEU A 6 -2.51 -2.00 0.22
N TRP A 7 -1.80 -2.82 1.00
CA TRP A 7 -2.08 -3.03 2.42
C TRP A 7 -0.96 -2.43 3.23
N VAL A 8 -1.30 -1.91 4.38
CA VAL A 8 -0.32 -1.38 5.32
C VAL A 8 -0.44 -2.10 6.65
N TYR A 9 0.71 -2.34 7.30
CA TYR A 9 0.75 -2.91 8.63
C TYR A 9 0.95 -1.78 9.63
N PHE A 10 -0.07 -1.53 10.42
CA PHE A 10 -0.11 -0.40 11.34
C PHE A 10 -0.86 -0.83 12.59
N ASP A 11 -0.32 -0.46 13.74
CA ASP A 11 -0.95 -0.76 15.04
C ASP A 11 -1.26 -2.27 15.19
N ASN A 12 -0.30 -3.10 14.77
CA ASN A 12 -0.36 -4.56 14.85
C ASN A 12 -1.47 -5.19 14.02
N LYS A 13 -1.96 -4.49 13.01
CA LYS A 13 -3.02 -4.97 12.13
C LYS A 13 -2.73 -4.60 10.69
N TRP A 14 -3.30 -5.36 9.76
CA TRP A 14 -3.25 -5.07 8.35
C TRP A 14 -4.51 -4.30 7.95
N TYR A 15 -4.32 -3.19 7.26
CA TYR A 15 -5.42 -2.38 6.73
C TYR A 15 -5.27 -2.26 5.23
N SER A 16 -6.39 -2.36 4.50
CA SER A 16 -6.38 -2.04 3.08
C SER A 16 -6.32 -0.52 2.96
N HIS A 17 -5.25 -0.02 2.34
CA HIS A 17 -5.04 1.42 2.20
C HIS A 17 -5.78 1.97 0.97
N ASP A 18 -5.54 1.35 -0.19
CA ASP A 18 -6.14 1.79 -1.44
C ASP A 18 -5.93 0.74 -2.52
N SER A 19 -6.56 0.93 -3.66
CA SER A 19 -6.35 0.06 -4.82
C SER A 19 -5.87 0.89 -6.00
N PHE A 20 -5.09 0.26 -6.86
CA PHE A 20 -4.44 0.95 -7.97
C PHE A 20 -4.48 0.11 -9.22
N THR A 21 -4.65 0.76 -10.38
CA THR A 21 -4.48 0.15 -11.69
C THR A 21 -3.23 0.68 -12.39
N ASP A 22 -2.71 1.81 -11.94
CA ASP A 22 -1.54 2.47 -12.52
C ASP A 22 -0.32 2.20 -11.63
N PRO A 23 0.72 1.52 -12.17
CA PRO A 23 1.92 1.23 -11.38
C PRO A 23 2.63 2.49 -10.88
N ASN A 24 2.57 3.60 -11.62
CA ASN A 24 3.19 4.83 -11.16
C ASN A 24 2.49 5.40 -9.93
N ALA A 25 1.16 5.33 -9.89
CA ALA A 25 0.40 5.78 -8.73
C ALA A 25 0.71 4.88 -7.52
N LEU A 26 0.84 3.58 -7.74
CA LEU A 26 1.21 2.64 -6.68
C LEU A 26 2.58 2.98 -6.09
N VAL A 27 3.57 3.24 -6.93
CA VAL A 27 4.92 3.57 -6.48
C VAL A 27 4.91 4.85 -5.65
N GLN A 28 4.16 5.86 -6.07
CA GLN A 28 4.05 7.11 -5.32
C GLN A 28 3.44 6.88 -3.94
N ALA A 29 2.40 6.06 -3.87
CA ALA A 29 1.76 5.73 -2.60
C ALA A 29 2.72 4.98 -1.67
N VAL A 30 3.48 4.03 -2.20
CA VAL A 30 4.47 3.29 -1.40
C VAL A 30 5.54 4.22 -0.85
N LYS A 31 6.03 5.15 -1.66
CA LYS A 31 7.03 6.12 -1.20
C LYS A 31 6.50 6.97 -0.04
N THR A 32 5.26 7.42 -0.15
CA THR A 32 4.62 8.20 0.92
C THR A 32 4.50 7.37 2.19
N LEU A 33 4.08 6.11 2.07
CA LEU A 33 3.94 5.23 3.24
C LEU A 33 5.28 4.96 3.90
N CYS A 34 6.33 4.74 3.11
CA CYS A 34 7.66 4.49 3.65
C CYS A 34 8.23 5.68 4.42
N SER A 35 7.71 6.87 4.18
CA SER A 35 8.10 8.07 4.93
C SER A 35 7.40 8.21 6.26
N ASN A 36 6.37 7.40 6.51
CA ASN A 36 5.59 7.48 7.74
C ASN A 36 6.16 6.49 8.76
N PRO A 37 6.69 6.97 9.91
CA PRO A 37 7.31 6.08 10.90
C PRO A 37 6.32 5.14 11.59
N ASP A 38 5.03 5.41 11.51
CA ASP A 38 4.01 4.56 12.13
C ASP A 38 3.70 3.33 11.30
N VAL A 39 4.02 3.34 10.00
CA VAL A 39 3.79 2.20 9.12
C VAL A 39 4.97 1.25 9.25
N LYS A 40 4.70 0.02 9.70
CA LYS A 40 5.74 -0.97 9.98
C LYS A 40 6.07 -1.79 8.75
N ASP A 41 5.09 -2.01 7.86
CA ASP A 41 5.29 -2.84 6.69
C ASP A 41 4.18 -2.56 5.69
N PHE A 42 4.33 -3.08 4.50
CA PHE A 42 3.29 -2.99 3.49
C PHE A 42 3.34 -4.24 2.61
N LYS A 43 2.24 -4.50 1.92
CA LYS A 43 2.21 -5.56 0.92
C LYS A 43 1.23 -5.18 -0.19
N VAL A 44 1.42 -5.79 -1.35
CA VAL A 44 0.54 -5.58 -2.50
C VAL A 44 -0.03 -6.95 -2.88
N THR A 45 -1.34 -7.02 -3.00
CA THR A 45 -2.02 -8.25 -3.36
C THR A 45 -2.88 -8.02 -4.59
N PRO A 46 -3.18 -9.06 -5.39
CA PRO A 46 -4.16 -8.94 -6.47
C PRO A 46 -5.51 -8.52 -5.90
N TRP A 47 -6.19 -7.72 -6.72
CA TRP A 47 -7.53 -7.24 -6.36
C TRP A 47 -8.51 -8.37 -6.07
#